data_984803a3d466524e406284d11247977f
#
_entry.id   984803a3d466524e406284d11247977f
#
_cell.length_a   1.000
_cell.length_b   1.000
_cell.length_c   1.000
_cell.angle_alpha   90.00
_cell.angle_beta   90.00
_cell.angle_gamma   90.00
#
_symmetry.space_group_name_H-M   'P 1'
#
loop_
_entity.id
_entity.type
_entity.pdbx_description
1 polymer ?
#
loop_
_entity_poly.entity_id
_entity_poly.type
_entity_poly.pdbx_seq_one_letter_code
_entity_poly.pdbx_strand_id
1 'polypeptide(L)'
;MSDAYIYDHVRTPRGKGKKDGRLHQATPVWLLRTLFQAMQQRLALDTSLVDDVVLGCVTPVGEQGADIARTAVLDAEWAQTVSGVTHSRFCASGLESVNLAAAKVKSGWEDLVVAGGVESMSRWPMGSDGGAWALDPRVNQKLGFAPQGIGADLIATLEGWGRPDVDAFAQRSHQRAAVARAEARFNRSVVPVRDIAGLMMLDHDETIRPEASLEAMASLKPSFAQMGAMGFDATALRKYTTVERIDHVHHAGNSSGIVDGAALMLVGSQAGGAAAGLKPRARIRAAAVIGSEPTIMLTGPTPACRKALAKAGMSPQDVDLWEINEAFAVVPMKTARDLGLDMDRVNVNGGSIAMGHPLGATGCILLGTLLDELERRDLSTGAATLCVGGGMGIATIIERV
;
A
#
# COMPACT_ATOMS: atom_id res chain seq x y z
N MET A 1 2.19 29.12 -0.05
CA MET A 1 2.21 27.74 -0.58
C MET A 1 0.76 27.33 -0.79
N SER A 2 0.42 26.82 -1.96
CA SER A 2 -0.92 26.29 -2.27
C SER A 2 -1.17 25.01 -1.48
N ASP A 3 -2.43 24.73 -1.13
CA ASP A 3 -2.80 23.42 -0.61
C ASP A 3 -2.87 22.41 -1.77
N ALA A 4 -2.64 21.13 -1.46
CA ALA A 4 -2.83 20.03 -2.38
C ALA A 4 -4.08 19.22 -1.98
N TYR A 5 -4.95 18.99 -2.94
CA TYR A 5 -6.23 18.32 -2.76
C TYR A 5 -6.30 17.02 -3.52
N ILE A 6 -7.05 16.07 -3.01
CA ILE A 6 -7.46 14.83 -3.69
C ILE A 6 -8.83 15.07 -4.33
N TYR A 7 -8.95 14.80 -5.61
CA TYR A 7 -10.18 14.99 -6.40
C TYR A 7 -10.90 13.67 -6.63
N ASP A 8 -10.19 12.62 -7.01
CA ASP A 8 -10.76 11.27 -7.15
C ASP A 8 -9.69 10.21 -7.04
N HIS A 9 -10.13 8.96 -6.90
CA HIS A 9 -9.25 7.79 -6.97
C HIS A 9 -9.97 6.59 -7.57
N VAL A 10 -9.22 5.71 -8.20
CA VAL A 10 -9.66 4.45 -8.77
C VAL A 10 -8.62 3.36 -8.51
N ARG A 11 -9.07 2.11 -8.41
CA ARG A 11 -8.19 0.94 -8.34
C ARG A 11 -8.76 -0.23 -9.11
N THR A 12 -7.91 -1.14 -9.53
CA THR A 12 -8.37 -2.46 -9.97
C THR A 12 -8.80 -3.29 -8.75
N PRO A 13 -9.61 -4.34 -8.93
CA PRO A 13 -9.63 -5.42 -7.96
C PRO A 13 -8.21 -6.00 -7.86
N ARG A 14 -7.91 -6.66 -6.72
CA ARG A 14 -6.63 -7.34 -6.49
C ARG A 14 -6.77 -8.81 -6.87
N GLY A 15 -6.01 -9.23 -7.87
CA GLY A 15 -5.99 -10.61 -8.35
C GLY A 15 -4.91 -11.42 -7.64
N LYS A 16 -5.14 -12.70 -7.43
CA LYS A 16 -4.18 -13.64 -6.82
C LYS A 16 -2.85 -13.63 -7.60
N GLY A 17 -1.74 -13.40 -6.92
CA GLY A 17 -0.40 -13.27 -7.52
C GLY A 17 0.23 -14.61 -7.90
N LYS A 18 -0.47 -15.40 -8.71
CA LYS A 18 -0.03 -16.69 -9.23
C LYS A 18 -0.41 -16.83 -10.70
N LYS A 19 0.19 -17.78 -11.41
CA LYS A 19 -0.12 -18.06 -12.84
C LYS A 19 -1.59 -18.42 -13.08
N ASP A 20 -2.28 -18.95 -12.08
CA ASP A 20 -3.71 -19.25 -12.09
C ASP A 20 -4.60 -18.12 -11.56
N GLY A 21 -4.01 -16.97 -11.16
CA GLY A 21 -4.72 -15.77 -10.74
C GLY A 21 -5.46 -15.10 -11.91
N ARG A 22 -6.63 -14.55 -11.64
CA ARG A 22 -7.51 -14.01 -12.69
C ARG A 22 -6.92 -12.81 -13.43
N LEU A 23 -6.00 -12.06 -12.82
CA LEU A 23 -5.32 -10.93 -13.46
C LEU A 23 -3.98 -11.29 -14.12
N HIS A 24 -3.52 -12.55 -14.04
CA HIS A 24 -2.24 -12.94 -14.61
C HIS A 24 -2.10 -12.64 -16.12
N GLN A 25 -3.18 -12.73 -16.87
CA GLN A 25 -3.19 -12.43 -18.31
C GLN A 25 -3.25 -10.92 -18.62
N ALA A 26 -3.65 -10.08 -17.66
CA ALA A 26 -3.61 -8.64 -17.82
C ALA A 26 -2.20 -8.13 -17.57
N THR A 27 -1.58 -7.48 -18.57
CA THR A 27 -0.27 -6.87 -18.38
C THR A 27 -0.35 -5.68 -17.41
N PRO A 28 0.75 -5.29 -16.75
CA PRO A 28 0.75 -4.12 -15.86
C PRO A 28 0.27 -2.83 -16.56
N VAL A 29 0.66 -2.63 -17.83
CA VAL A 29 0.20 -1.49 -18.64
C VAL A 29 -1.31 -1.57 -18.87
N TRP A 30 -1.87 -2.77 -19.12
CA TRP A 30 -3.30 -2.98 -19.28
C TRP A 30 -4.09 -2.62 -18.02
N LEU A 31 -3.59 -2.97 -16.83
CA LEU A 31 -4.20 -2.59 -15.56
C LEU A 31 -4.23 -1.06 -15.40
N LEU A 32 -3.12 -0.40 -15.71
CA LEU A 32 -3.02 1.08 -15.65
C LEU A 32 -3.93 1.73 -16.70
N ARG A 33 -3.90 1.29 -17.96
CA ARG A 33 -4.79 1.78 -19.03
C ARG A 33 -6.25 1.73 -18.61
N THR A 34 -6.68 0.61 -18.04
CA THR A 34 -8.06 0.44 -17.53
C THR A 34 -8.43 1.54 -16.54
N LEU A 35 -7.51 1.90 -15.65
CA LEU A 35 -7.74 2.94 -14.65
C LEU A 35 -7.69 4.36 -15.23
N PHE A 36 -6.74 4.64 -16.13
CA PHE A 36 -6.65 5.93 -16.82
C PHE A 36 -7.93 6.23 -17.59
N GLN A 37 -8.42 5.26 -18.36
CA GLN A 37 -9.66 5.39 -19.12
C GLN A 37 -10.88 5.55 -18.20
N ALA A 38 -10.95 4.79 -17.11
CA ALA A 38 -12.04 4.90 -16.14
C ALA A 38 -12.05 6.27 -15.43
N MET A 39 -10.89 6.79 -15.04
CA MET A 39 -10.75 8.12 -14.43
C MET A 39 -11.17 9.21 -15.40
N GLN A 40 -10.69 9.16 -16.64
CA GLN A 40 -11.06 10.11 -17.69
C GLN A 40 -12.56 10.14 -17.95
N GLN A 41 -13.18 8.96 -18.12
CA GLN A 41 -14.61 8.84 -18.36
C GLN A 41 -15.45 9.32 -17.17
N ARG A 42 -15.09 8.92 -15.96
CA ARG A 42 -15.81 9.28 -14.73
C ARG A 42 -15.84 10.78 -14.48
N LEU A 43 -14.69 11.42 -14.72
CA LEU A 43 -14.51 12.85 -14.44
C LEU A 43 -14.79 13.75 -15.66
N ALA A 44 -15.08 13.17 -16.83
CA ALA A 44 -15.09 13.88 -18.12
C ALA A 44 -13.80 14.73 -18.27
N LEU A 45 -12.66 14.17 -17.83
CA LEU A 45 -11.39 14.89 -17.70
C LEU A 45 -10.80 15.21 -19.07
N ASP A 46 -10.53 16.49 -19.34
CA ASP A 46 -9.60 16.90 -20.38
C ASP A 46 -8.18 16.53 -19.93
N THR A 47 -7.64 15.49 -20.52
CA THR A 47 -6.33 14.96 -20.13
C THR A 47 -5.18 15.91 -20.40
N SER A 48 -5.35 16.91 -21.27
CA SER A 48 -4.34 17.94 -21.53
C SER A 48 -4.11 18.89 -20.34
N LEU A 49 -5.02 18.88 -19.35
CA LEU A 49 -4.88 19.64 -18.11
C LEU A 49 -4.00 18.93 -17.07
N VAL A 50 -3.65 17.66 -17.30
CA VAL A 50 -2.77 16.92 -16.41
C VAL A 50 -1.32 17.20 -16.77
N ASP A 51 -0.55 17.71 -15.80
CA ASP A 51 0.85 18.07 -15.99
C ASP A 51 1.77 16.85 -15.97
N ASP A 52 1.54 15.94 -15.00
CA ASP A 52 2.44 14.81 -14.78
C ASP A 52 1.72 13.59 -14.19
N VAL A 53 2.35 12.43 -14.36
CA VAL A 53 1.93 11.15 -13.77
C VAL A 53 3.09 10.58 -12.96
N VAL A 54 2.87 10.37 -11.67
CA VAL A 54 3.86 9.83 -10.73
C VAL A 54 3.41 8.44 -10.28
N LEU A 55 4.06 7.38 -10.74
CA LEU A 55 3.69 6.01 -10.40
C LEU A 55 4.77 5.25 -9.63
N GLY A 56 4.31 4.53 -8.62
CA GLY A 56 5.11 3.56 -7.89
C GLY A 56 5.11 2.19 -8.59
N CYS A 57 6.31 1.62 -8.76
CA CYS A 57 6.50 0.24 -9.16
C CYS A 57 7.73 -0.30 -8.44
N VAL A 58 7.58 -1.40 -7.69
CA VAL A 58 8.67 -1.89 -6.83
C VAL A 58 9.62 -2.79 -7.59
N THR A 59 9.10 -3.54 -8.56
CA THR A 59 9.88 -4.44 -9.41
C THR A 59 9.84 -3.94 -10.87
N PRO A 60 10.55 -2.82 -11.19
CA PRO A 60 10.48 -2.18 -12.50
C PRO A 60 11.33 -2.93 -13.54
N VAL A 61 10.98 -4.18 -13.82
CA VAL A 61 11.66 -5.05 -14.80
C VAL A 61 10.67 -5.56 -15.84
N GLY A 62 11.18 -5.95 -17.02
CA GLY A 62 10.35 -6.48 -18.10
C GLY A 62 9.21 -5.53 -18.47
N GLU A 63 7.97 -6.02 -18.42
CA GLU A 63 6.76 -5.24 -18.73
C GLU A 63 6.47 -4.10 -17.75
N GLN A 64 7.07 -4.13 -16.55
CA GLN A 64 7.01 -3.07 -15.56
C GLN A 64 8.23 -2.14 -15.63
N GLY A 65 9.17 -2.45 -16.51
CA GLY A 65 10.44 -1.72 -16.66
C GLY A 65 10.33 -0.41 -17.40
N ALA A 66 11.49 0.22 -17.61
CA ALA A 66 11.63 1.55 -18.17
C ALA A 66 10.76 2.56 -17.40
N ASP A 67 9.99 3.37 -18.09
CA ASP A 67 9.02 4.28 -17.48
C ASP A 67 7.59 3.82 -17.80
N ILE A 68 7.04 2.96 -16.93
CA ILE A 68 5.68 2.44 -17.10
C ILE A 68 4.62 3.55 -16.95
N ALA A 69 4.91 4.63 -16.22
CA ALA A 69 4.00 5.75 -16.07
C ALA A 69 3.73 6.40 -17.42
N ARG A 70 4.80 6.79 -18.11
CA ARG A 70 4.66 7.40 -19.43
C ARG A 70 4.12 6.42 -20.48
N THR A 71 4.54 5.16 -20.43
CA THR A 71 4.04 4.12 -21.32
C THR A 71 2.52 3.95 -21.19
N ALA A 72 2.00 3.91 -19.96
CA ALA A 72 0.58 3.74 -19.70
C ALA A 72 -0.27 4.95 -20.10
N VAL A 73 0.26 6.18 -19.96
CA VAL A 73 -0.36 7.42 -20.45
C VAL A 73 -0.61 7.33 -21.96
N LEU A 74 0.42 6.93 -22.71
CA LEU A 74 0.34 6.82 -24.17
C LEU A 74 -0.59 5.66 -24.60
N ASP A 75 -0.51 4.51 -23.94
CA ASP A 75 -1.38 3.36 -24.21
C ASP A 75 -2.86 3.64 -23.89
N ALA A 76 -3.13 4.50 -22.90
CA ALA A 76 -4.47 4.96 -22.56
C ALA A 76 -5.00 6.05 -23.52
N GLU A 77 -4.21 6.47 -24.50
CA GLU A 77 -4.53 7.52 -25.48
C GLU A 77 -4.79 8.90 -24.84
N TRP A 78 -4.14 9.19 -23.71
CA TRP A 78 -4.16 10.51 -23.10
C TRP A 78 -3.32 11.52 -23.89
N ALA A 79 -3.49 12.79 -23.60
CA ALA A 79 -2.75 13.86 -24.26
C ALA A 79 -1.22 13.61 -24.21
N GLN A 80 -0.54 13.80 -25.33
CA GLN A 80 0.92 13.57 -25.44
C GLN A 80 1.74 14.57 -24.62
N THR A 81 1.13 15.65 -24.16
CA THR A 81 1.74 16.63 -23.26
C THR A 81 1.91 16.12 -21.83
N VAL A 82 1.14 15.09 -21.41
CA VAL A 82 1.22 14.53 -20.06
C VAL A 82 2.53 13.77 -19.89
N SER A 83 3.40 14.22 -19.00
CA SER A 83 4.65 13.55 -18.68
C SER A 83 4.43 12.36 -17.73
N GLY A 84 5.49 11.63 -17.40
CA GLY A 84 5.38 10.52 -16.46
C GLY A 84 6.71 10.19 -15.83
N VAL A 85 6.68 9.71 -14.60
CA VAL A 85 7.84 9.19 -13.88
C VAL A 85 7.46 7.96 -13.07
N THR A 86 8.32 6.96 -13.13
CA THR A 86 8.22 5.74 -12.33
C THR A 86 9.30 5.73 -11.25
N HIS A 87 8.91 5.40 -10.01
CA HIS A 87 9.85 5.35 -8.90
C HIS A 87 9.58 4.17 -7.96
N SER A 88 10.53 3.88 -7.08
CA SER A 88 10.39 2.87 -6.03
C SER A 88 10.79 3.42 -4.66
N ARG A 89 9.90 3.24 -3.69
CA ARG A 89 10.15 3.26 -2.25
C ARG A 89 9.61 1.97 -1.65
N PHE A 90 9.90 0.84 -2.29
CA PHE A 90 9.37 -0.47 -1.91
C PHE A 90 7.86 -0.43 -1.63
N CYS A 91 7.38 -1.06 -0.56
CA CYS A 91 5.95 -1.14 -0.19
C CYS A 91 5.24 0.22 -0.09
N ALA A 92 5.98 1.31 0.08
CA ALA A 92 5.44 2.67 0.19
C ALA A 92 5.26 3.38 -1.14
N SER A 93 5.69 2.80 -2.27
CA SER A 93 5.77 3.51 -3.56
C SER A 93 4.46 4.21 -3.95
N GLY A 94 3.31 3.57 -3.77
CA GLY A 94 2.02 4.18 -4.11
C GLY A 94 1.65 5.38 -3.21
N LEU A 95 2.00 5.37 -1.92
CA LEU A 95 1.76 6.51 -1.04
C LEU A 95 2.79 7.62 -1.28
N GLU A 96 4.02 7.25 -1.58
CA GLU A 96 5.06 8.21 -1.98
C GLU A 96 4.69 8.93 -3.26
N SER A 97 4.10 8.24 -4.25
CA SER A 97 3.58 8.89 -5.46
C SER A 97 2.61 10.01 -5.13
N VAL A 98 1.65 9.76 -4.23
CA VAL A 98 0.69 10.77 -3.78
C VAL A 98 1.38 11.92 -3.05
N ASN A 99 2.37 11.61 -2.19
CA ASN A 99 3.13 12.63 -1.46
C ASN A 99 4.00 13.48 -2.41
N LEU A 100 4.60 12.88 -3.45
CA LEU A 100 5.36 13.60 -4.47
C LEU A 100 4.46 14.50 -5.32
N ALA A 101 3.30 14.00 -5.75
CA ALA A 101 2.30 14.80 -6.44
C ALA A 101 1.86 16.00 -5.60
N ALA A 102 1.55 15.76 -4.31
CA ALA A 102 1.21 16.84 -3.37
C ALA A 102 2.35 17.85 -3.19
N ALA A 103 3.60 17.39 -3.18
CA ALA A 103 4.77 18.29 -3.07
C ALA A 103 4.94 19.14 -4.33
N LYS A 104 4.76 18.57 -5.53
CA LYS A 104 4.78 19.29 -6.81
C LYS A 104 3.70 20.38 -6.83
N VAL A 105 2.46 20.04 -6.46
CA VAL A 105 1.34 20.98 -6.36
C VAL A 105 1.61 22.08 -5.34
N LYS A 106 2.07 21.73 -4.13
CA LYS A 106 2.36 22.70 -3.06
C LYS A 106 3.52 23.62 -3.40
N SER A 107 4.48 23.18 -4.22
CA SER A 107 5.59 24.02 -4.70
C SER A 107 5.17 25.00 -5.80
N GLY A 108 4.01 24.78 -6.42
CA GLY A 108 3.53 25.55 -7.57
C GLY A 108 4.21 25.15 -8.90
N TRP A 109 4.86 23.99 -8.97
CA TRP A 109 5.44 23.48 -10.21
C TRP A 109 4.38 22.88 -11.13
N GLU A 110 3.38 22.21 -10.54
CA GLU A 110 2.32 21.52 -11.26
C GLU A 110 0.97 21.86 -10.61
N ASP A 111 -0.08 21.89 -11.41
CA ASP A 111 -1.44 22.17 -10.94
C ASP A 111 -2.30 20.92 -10.82
N LEU A 112 -2.11 19.92 -11.68
CA LEU A 112 -2.90 18.69 -11.69
C LEU A 112 -2.00 17.47 -12.01
N VAL A 113 -1.92 16.55 -11.08
CA VAL A 113 -1.01 15.38 -11.16
C VAL A 113 -1.78 14.10 -10.86
N VAL A 114 -1.60 13.07 -11.69
CA VAL A 114 -2.07 11.73 -11.36
C VAL A 114 -0.96 10.98 -10.61
N ALA A 115 -1.29 10.47 -9.44
CA ALA A 115 -0.41 9.66 -8.61
C ALA A 115 -0.95 8.25 -8.46
N GLY A 116 -0.09 7.27 -8.17
CA GLY A 116 -0.57 5.91 -7.92
C GLY A 116 0.52 4.88 -8.05
N GLY A 117 0.18 3.73 -8.62
CA GLY A 117 1.16 2.69 -8.89
C GLY A 117 0.55 1.37 -9.34
N VAL A 118 1.43 0.45 -9.66
CA VAL A 118 1.10 -0.89 -10.16
C VAL A 118 2.10 -1.91 -9.65
N GLU A 119 1.62 -3.13 -9.43
CA GLU A 119 2.47 -4.29 -9.26
C GLU A 119 1.77 -5.52 -9.81
N SER A 120 2.44 -6.27 -10.67
CA SER A 120 1.97 -7.57 -11.18
C SER A 120 2.90 -8.67 -10.67
N MET A 121 2.62 -9.12 -9.45
CA MET A 121 3.49 -10.05 -8.72
C MET A 121 3.35 -11.51 -9.22
N SER A 122 2.28 -11.80 -10.00
CA SER A 122 2.12 -13.09 -10.66
C SER A 122 3.04 -13.24 -11.88
N ARG A 123 3.42 -12.12 -12.49
CA ARG A 123 4.27 -12.07 -13.70
C ARG A 123 5.73 -11.80 -13.34
N TRP A 124 5.96 -10.90 -12.39
CA TRP A 124 7.28 -10.45 -11.95
C TRP A 124 7.41 -10.66 -10.43
N PRO A 125 8.04 -11.77 -9.99
CA PRO A 125 8.22 -12.07 -8.58
C PRO A 125 8.99 -10.96 -7.85
N MET A 126 8.62 -10.72 -6.61
CA MET A 126 9.30 -9.76 -5.74
C MET A 126 10.80 -10.05 -5.66
N GLY A 127 11.62 -9.01 -5.81
CA GLY A 127 13.09 -9.12 -5.82
C GLY A 127 13.70 -9.44 -7.19
N SER A 128 12.89 -9.54 -8.28
CA SER A 128 13.43 -9.73 -9.64
C SER A 128 14.26 -8.53 -10.13
N ASP A 129 14.13 -7.37 -9.49
CA ASP A 129 14.92 -6.16 -9.71
C ASP A 129 16.33 -6.23 -9.09
N GLY A 130 16.60 -7.22 -8.23
CA GLY A 130 17.89 -7.44 -7.61
C GLY A 130 18.23 -6.43 -6.51
N GLY A 131 19.48 -5.97 -6.48
CA GLY A 131 19.95 -4.92 -5.59
C GLY A 131 21.04 -5.38 -4.61
N ALA A 132 21.99 -4.49 -4.32
CA ALA A 132 23.16 -4.77 -3.49
C ALA A 132 22.80 -5.16 -2.06
N TRP A 133 21.68 -4.67 -1.55
CA TRP A 133 21.22 -4.97 -0.20
C TRP A 133 21.05 -6.47 0.06
N ALA A 134 20.49 -7.19 -0.90
CA ALA A 134 20.32 -8.64 -0.81
C ALA A 134 21.47 -9.42 -1.45
N LEU A 135 22.08 -8.89 -2.53
CA LEU A 135 22.98 -9.64 -3.40
C LEU A 135 24.48 -9.36 -3.19
N ASP A 136 24.88 -8.21 -2.61
CA ASP A 136 26.27 -7.95 -2.27
C ASP A 136 26.57 -8.47 -0.84
N PRO A 137 27.42 -9.51 -0.65
CA PRO A 137 27.66 -10.08 0.67
C PRO A 137 28.20 -9.08 1.70
N ARG A 138 29.01 -8.11 1.27
CA ARG A 138 29.56 -7.09 2.18
C ARG A 138 28.50 -6.11 2.64
N VAL A 139 27.64 -5.66 1.72
CA VAL A 139 26.52 -4.76 2.04
C VAL A 139 25.51 -5.49 2.92
N ASN A 140 25.15 -6.72 2.53
CA ASN A 140 24.22 -7.57 3.27
C ASN A 140 24.67 -7.78 4.72
N GLN A 141 25.91 -8.20 4.93
CA GLN A 141 26.48 -8.44 6.25
C GLN A 141 26.57 -7.15 7.08
N LYS A 142 27.05 -6.05 6.46
CA LYS A 142 27.18 -4.74 7.13
C LYS A 142 25.84 -4.20 7.64
N LEU A 143 24.80 -4.38 6.86
CA LEU A 143 23.46 -3.89 7.20
C LEU A 143 22.68 -4.83 8.14
N GLY A 144 23.17 -6.06 8.33
CA GLY A 144 22.44 -7.09 9.09
C GLY A 144 21.13 -7.45 8.40
N PHE A 145 21.21 -7.71 7.09
CA PHE A 145 20.01 -8.06 6.32
C PHE A 145 19.33 -9.31 6.86
N ALA A 146 18.03 -9.20 7.10
CA ALA A 146 17.14 -10.32 7.36
C ALA A 146 15.88 -10.17 6.50
N PRO A 147 15.30 -11.28 5.98
CA PRO A 147 14.01 -11.24 5.30
C PRO A 147 12.91 -10.65 6.19
N GLN A 148 11.94 -9.97 5.59
CA GLN A 148 10.86 -9.26 6.32
C GLN A 148 10.13 -10.16 7.34
N GLY A 149 9.91 -11.43 7.00
CA GLY A 149 9.24 -12.36 7.89
C GLY A 149 10.02 -12.65 9.18
N ILE A 150 11.36 -12.64 9.14
CA ILE A 150 12.19 -12.72 10.35
C ILE A 150 11.98 -11.48 11.22
N GLY A 151 11.95 -10.29 10.61
CA GLY A 151 11.62 -9.06 11.34
C GLY A 151 10.22 -9.08 11.95
N ALA A 152 9.24 -9.64 11.24
CA ALA A 152 7.89 -9.79 11.76
C ALA A 152 7.85 -10.74 12.98
N ASP A 153 8.48 -11.91 12.89
CA ASP A 153 8.56 -12.87 13.99
C ASP A 153 9.36 -12.31 15.18
N LEU A 154 10.41 -11.54 14.91
CA LEU A 154 11.16 -10.83 15.96
C LEU A 154 10.27 -9.79 16.68
N ILE A 155 9.44 -9.03 15.96
CA ILE A 155 8.48 -8.11 16.57
C ILE A 155 7.50 -8.90 17.45
N ALA A 156 6.93 -9.99 16.95
CA ALA A 156 6.02 -10.82 17.73
C ALA A 156 6.68 -11.32 19.04
N THR A 157 7.91 -11.79 18.93
CA THR A 157 8.69 -12.28 20.09
C THR A 157 8.96 -11.17 21.10
N LEU A 158 9.40 -9.98 20.66
CA LEU A 158 9.67 -8.82 21.52
C LEU A 158 8.40 -8.29 22.23
N GLU A 159 7.26 -8.33 21.54
CA GLU A 159 5.99 -7.85 22.07
C GLU A 159 5.21 -8.93 22.86
N GLY A 160 5.71 -10.18 22.88
CA GLY A 160 5.07 -11.31 23.55
C GLY A 160 3.79 -11.80 22.85
N TRP A 161 3.65 -11.58 21.55
CA TRP A 161 2.51 -12.06 20.75
C TRP A 161 2.75 -13.46 20.20
N GLY A 162 1.84 -14.35 20.52
CA GLY A 162 1.83 -15.72 20.01
C GLY A 162 0.99 -15.90 18.75
N ARG A 163 0.92 -17.15 18.28
CA ARG A 163 0.07 -17.56 17.15
C ARG A 163 -1.38 -17.13 17.30
N PRO A 164 -2.05 -17.33 18.46
CA PRO A 164 -3.44 -16.92 18.62
C PRO A 164 -3.68 -15.43 18.39
N ASP A 165 -2.73 -14.57 18.79
CA ASP A 165 -2.88 -13.11 18.68
C ASP A 165 -2.82 -12.67 17.22
N VAL A 166 -1.82 -13.12 16.47
CA VAL A 166 -1.63 -12.75 15.05
C VAL A 166 -2.69 -13.40 14.15
N ASP A 167 -3.15 -14.61 14.49
CA ASP A 167 -4.22 -15.29 13.75
C ASP A 167 -5.59 -14.62 14.01
N ALA A 168 -5.87 -14.17 15.23
CA ALA A 168 -7.09 -13.43 15.57
C ALA A 168 -7.14 -12.08 14.82
N PHE A 169 -6.00 -11.39 14.71
CA PHE A 169 -5.91 -10.17 13.89
C PHE A 169 -6.23 -10.47 12.43
N ALA A 170 -5.64 -11.53 11.87
CA ALA A 170 -5.84 -11.91 10.46
C ALA A 170 -7.29 -12.32 10.19
N GLN A 171 -7.92 -13.09 11.08
CA GLN A 171 -9.34 -13.43 10.99
C GLN A 171 -10.20 -12.16 10.93
N ARG A 172 -9.94 -11.20 11.82
CA ARG A 172 -10.66 -9.92 11.84
C ARG A 172 -10.50 -9.15 10.54
N SER A 173 -9.30 -9.14 9.94
CA SER A 173 -9.07 -8.51 8.63
C SER A 173 -9.97 -9.12 7.55
N HIS A 174 -10.05 -10.45 7.47
CA HIS A 174 -10.92 -11.15 6.53
C HIS A 174 -12.41 -10.89 6.78
N GLN A 175 -12.87 -10.90 8.02
CA GLN A 175 -14.26 -10.62 8.40
C GLN A 175 -14.65 -9.19 8.00
N ARG A 176 -13.82 -8.20 8.30
CA ARG A 176 -14.04 -6.80 7.94
C ARG A 176 -14.07 -6.62 6.43
N ALA A 177 -13.16 -7.24 5.69
CA ALA A 177 -13.14 -7.17 4.23
C ALA A 177 -14.37 -7.84 3.60
N ALA A 178 -14.84 -8.95 4.17
CA ALA A 178 -16.04 -9.63 3.70
C ALA A 178 -17.30 -8.77 3.91
N VAL A 179 -17.45 -8.12 5.08
CA VAL A 179 -18.54 -7.18 5.37
C VAL A 179 -18.47 -5.98 4.42
N ALA A 180 -17.28 -5.37 4.26
CA ALA A 180 -17.10 -4.22 3.38
C ALA A 180 -17.47 -4.55 1.92
N ARG A 181 -17.11 -5.75 1.43
CA ARG A 181 -17.51 -6.24 0.11
C ARG A 181 -19.02 -6.46 0.01
N ALA A 182 -19.64 -7.10 1.00
CA ALA A 182 -21.08 -7.37 1.00
C ALA A 182 -21.91 -6.09 1.04
N GLU A 183 -21.43 -5.05 1.73
CA GLU A 183 -22.05 -3.73 1.80
C GLU A 183 -21.63 -2.80 0.65
N ALA A 184 -20.95 -3.30 -0.37
CA ALA A 184 -20.53 -2.54 -1.56
C ALA A 184 -19.65 -1.31 -1.26
N ARG A 185 -18.91 -1.29 -0.12
CA ARG A 185 -18.09 -0.14 0.30
C ARG A 185 -16.94 0.16 -0.67
N PHE A 186 -16.54 -0.80 -1.51
CA PHE A 186 -15.49 -0.64 -2.51
C PHE A 186 -15.99 -0.26 -3.90
N ASN A 187 -17.33 -0.24 -4.14
CA ASN A 187 -17.88 -0.09 -5.49
C ASN A 187 -17.54 1.25 -6.16
N ARG A 188 -17.30 2.27 -5.36
CA ARG A 188 -16.90 3.58 -5.89
C ARG A 188 -15.49 3.57 -6.49
N SER A 189 -14.58 2.84 -5.88
CA SER A 189 -13.16 2.85 -6.26
C SER A 189 -12.77 1.72 -7.19
N VAL A 190 -13.41 0.55 -7.09
CA VAL A 190 -13.05 -0.61 -7.89
C VAL A 190 -13.54 -0.48 -9.32
N VAL A 191 -12.60 -0.54 -10.25
CA VAL A 191 -12.86 -0.60 -11.70
C VAL A 191 -12.67 -2.05 -12.15
N PRO A 192 -13.72 -2.71 -12.65
CA PRO A 192 -13.61 -4.08 -13.15
C PRO A 192 -12.61 -4.19 -14.30
N VAL A 193 -11.79 -5.24 -14.27
CA VAL A 193 -10.84 -5.53 -15.35
C VAL A 193 -11.50 -6.49 -16.35
N ARG A 194 -11.43 -6.13 -17.62
CA ARG A 194 -11.95 -6.92 -18.73
C ARG A 194 -10.83 -7.26 -19.70
N ASP A 195 -10.96 -8.34 -20.42
CA ASP A 195 -10.04 -8.70 -21.51
C ASP A 195 -10.29 -7.87 -22.78
N ILE A 196 -9.49 -8.11 -23.81
CA ILE A 196 -9.58 -7.40 -25.09
C ILE A 196 -10.92 -7.63 -25.83
N ALA A 197 -11.62 -8.75 -25.54
CA ALA A 197 -12.95 -9.06 -26.07
C ALA A 197 -14.07 -8.47 -25.20
N GLY A 198 -13.75 -7.76 -24.12
CA GLY A 198 -14.72 -7.19 -23.18
C GLY A 198 -15.25 -8.16 -22.13
N LEU A 199 -14.75 -9.39 -22.08
CA LEU A 199 -15.17 -10.38 -21.09
C LEU A 199 -14.59 -10.04 -19.71
N MET A 200 -15.40 -10.26 -18.67
CA MET A 200 -15.00 -10.00 -17.29
C MET A 200 -13.86 -10.92 -16.84
N MET A 201 -12.72 -10.35 -16.51
CA MET A 201 -11.62 -11.07 -15.88
C MET A 201 -11.80 -11.07 -14.35
N LEU A 202 -11.98 -9.88 -13.75
CA LEU A 202 -12.15 -9.72 -12.30
C LEU A 202 -12.87 -8.41 -11.98
N ASP A 203 -13.82 -8.45 -11.03
CA ASP A 203 -14.62 -7.31 -10.58
C ASP A 203 -14.59 -7.08 -9.05
N HIS A 204 -13.92 -7.96 -8.29
CA HIS A 204 -13.79 -7.88 -6.84
C HIS A 204 -12.43 -8.40 -6.37
N ASP A 205 -12.01 -8.05 -5.15
CA ASP A 205 -10.76 -8.57 -4.55
C ASP A 205 -10.86 -10.10 -4.37
N GLU A 206 -9.97 -10.84 -5.06
CA GLU A 206 -10.06 -12.30 -5.25
C GLU A 206 -9.74 -13.10 -3.98
N THR A 207 -8.99 -12.50 -3.03
CA THR A 207 -8.36 -13.25 -1.92
C THR A 207 -9.15 -13.19 -0.61
N ILE A 208 -10.26 -12.48 -0.54
CA ILE A 208 -11.09 -12.39 0.66
C ILE A 208 -11.69 -13.75 1.00
N ARG A 209 -11.49 -14.21 2.23
CA ARG A 209 -12.01 -15.48 2.75
C ARG A 209 -12.99 -15.23 3.90
N PRO A 210 -14.29 -15.14 3.64
CA PRO A 210 -15.29 -14.89 4.70
C PRO A 210 -15.30 -15.96 5.79
N GLU A 211 -14.96 -17.21 5.42
CA GLU A 211 -14.92 -18.40 6.26
C GLU A 211 -13.57 -18.60 6.98
N ALA A 212 -12.66 -17.62 6.94
CA ALA A 212 -11.38 -17.74 7.63
C ALA A 212 -11.58 -18.04 9.12
N SER A 213 -11.11 -19.20 9.59
CA SER A 213 -11.24 -19.65 10.97
C SER A 213 -9.90 -19.77 11.68
N LEU A 214 -9.90 -19.57 13.00
CA LEU A 214 -8.71 -19.74 13.83
C LEU A 214 -8.16 -21.15 13.77
N GLU A 215 -9.04 -22.17 13.69
CA GLU A 215 -8.63 -23.58 13.58
C GLU A 215 -7.87 -23.84 12.27
N ALA A 216 -8.38 -23.34 11.15
CA ALA A 216 -7.72 -23.48 9.87
C ALA A 216 -6.36 -22.75 9.87
N MET A 217 -6.28 -21.56 10.47
CA MET A 217 -5.02 -20.81 10.58
C MET A 217 -4.02 -21.52 11.50
N ALA A 218 -4.46 -22.05 12.66
CA ALA A 218 -3.62 -22.76 13.61
C ALA A 218 -2.92 -23.99 12.99
N SER A 219 -3.52 -24.62 11.98
CA SER A 219 -2.95 -25.75 11.27
C SER A 219 -1.80 -25.40 10.32
N LEU A 220 -1.65 -24.11 9.96
CA LEU A 220 -0.62 -23.66 9.03
C LEU A 220 0.75 -23.62 9.71
N LYS A 221 1.78 -24.11 9.01
CA LYS A 221 3.15 -24.07 9.50
C LYS A 221 3.72 -22.65 9.41
N PRO A 222 4.56 -22.21 10.36
CA PRO A 222 5.30 -20.96 10.24
C PRO A 222 6.12 -20.91 8.94
N SER A 223 6.01 -19.82 8.20
CA SER A 223 6.65 -19.70 6.87
C SER A 223 8.13 -19.37 6.94
N PHE A 224 8.60 -18.79 8.05
CA PHE A 224 9.95 -18.24 8.12
C PHE A 224 10.92 -19.04 9.00
N ALA A 225 10.47 -20.08 9.69
CA ALA A 225 11.31 -20.93 10.55
C ALA A 225 12.49 -21.56 9.78
N GLN A 226 12.30 -22.00 8.54
CA GLN A 226 13.39 -22.54 7.73
C GLN A 226 14.42 -21.47 7.37
N MET A 227 13.99 -20.24 7.00
CA MET A 227 14.90 -19.12 6.76
C MET A 227 15.67 -18.75 8.03
N GLY A 228 14.99 -18.73 9.18
CA GLY A 228 15.62 -18.52 10.47
C GLY A 228 16.78 -19.49 10.71
N ALA A 229 16.52 -20.80 10.52
CA ALA A 229 17.51 -21.87 10.67
C ALA A 229 18.69 -21.76 9.67
N MET A 230 18.51 -21.09 8.53
CA MET A 230 19.58 -20.79 7.56
C MET A 230 20.55 -19.69 8.02
N GLY A 231 20.37 -19.12 9.23
CA GLY A 231 21.24 -18.12 9.83
C GLY A 231 20.63 -16.71 9.95
N PHE A 232 19.42 -16.48 9.43
CA PHE A 232 18.81 -15.16 9.54
C PHE A 232 18.36 -14.84 10.97
N ASP A 233 17.97 -15.84 11.77
CA ASP A 233 17.72 -15.66 13.21
C ASP A 233 18.99 -15.19 13.92
N ALA A 234 20.10 -15.87 13.68
CA ALA A 234 21.38 -15.49 14.27
C ALA A 234 21.81 -14.07 13.85
N THR A 235 21.47 -13.62 12.64
CA THR A 235 21.71 -12.25 12.18
C THR A 235 20.89 -11.25 12.99
N ALA A 236 19.62 -11.51 13.22
CA ALA A 236 18.73 -10.66 14.00
C ALA A 236 19.13 -10.67 15.50
N LEU A 237 19.39 -11.82 16.08
CA LEU A 237 19.74 -11.98 17.50
C LEU A 237 21.07 -11.33 17.88
N ARG A 238 22.03 -11.22 16.95
CA ARG A 238 23.26 -10.43 17.19
C ARG A 238 22.97 -8.97 17.52
N LYS A 239 21.86 -8.44 17.03
CA LYS A 239 21.46 -7.04 17.26
C LYS A 239 20.46 -6.90 18.41
N TYR A 240 19.59 -7.89 18.56
CA TYR A 240 18.55 -7.93 19.58
C TYR A 240 18.92 -8.92 20.68
N THR A 241 19.99 -8.61 21.42
CA THR A 241 20.60 -9.48 22.43
C THR A 241 19.76 -9.76 23.68
N THR A 242 18.65 -9.07 23.83
CA THR A 242 17.66 -9.31 24.90
C THR A 242 16.74 -10.49 24.62
N VAL A 243 16.81 -11.04 23.40
CA VAL A 243 16.01 -12.19 22.96
C VAL A 243 16.93 -13.39 22.75
N GLU A 244 16.61 -14.51 23.35
CA GLU A 244 17.39 -15.76 23.23
C GLU A 244 17.09 -16.51 21.94
N ARG A 245 15.85 -16.46 21.48
CA ARG A 245 15.36 -17.10 20.25
C ARG A 245 14.22 -16.29 19.65
N ILE A 246 13.97 -16.46 18.34
CA ILE A 246 12.82 -15.90 17.64
C ILE A 246 11.72 -16.98 17.61
N ASP A 247 10.54 -16.66 18.10
CA ASP A 247 9.36 -17.51 18.00
C ASP A 247 8.67 -17.24 16.66
N HIS A 248 8.68 -18.24 15.77
CA HIS A 248 8.09 -18.11 14.43
C HIS A 248 6.58 -18.30 14.49
N VAL A 249 5.83 -17.23 14.25
CA VAL A 249 4.37 -17.18 14.34
C VAL A 249 3.70 -16.81 13.01
N HIS A 250 4.45 -16.20 12.06
CA HIS A 250 3.84 -15.76 10.81
C HIS A 250 3.82 -16.86 9.74
N HIS A 251 2.73 -16.86 8.98
CA HIS A 251 2.48 -17.75 7.85
C HIS A 251 1.60 -17.04 6.81
N ALA A 252 1.33 -17.71 5.69
CA ALA A 252 0.55 -17.12 4.59
C ALA A 252 -0.88 -16.66 4.99
N GLY A 253 -1.44 -17.15 6.09
CA GLY A 253 -2.77 -16.78 6.57
C GLY A 253 -2.80 -15.49 7.40
N ASN A 254 -1.67 -15.06 7.98
CA ASN A 254 -1.55 -13.86 8.82
C ASN A 254 -0.49 -12.87 8.30
N SER A 255 -0.14 -13.01 7.03
CA SER A 255 0.72 -12.12 6.25
C SER A 255 -0.04 -11.66 5.00
N SER A 256 0.39 -10.53 4.41
CA SER A 256 -0.26 -10.01 3.21
C SER A 256 -0.17 -10.98 2.03
N GLY A 257 -1.25 -11.09 1.28
CA GLY A 257 -1.29 -11.87 0.06
C GLY A 257 -0.43 -11.24 -1.06
N ILE A 258 0.26 -12.09 -1.82
CA ILE A 258 0.91 -11.72 -3.08
C ILE A 258 -0.18 -11.60 -4.14
N VAL A 259 -0.31 -10.44 -4.79
CA VAL A 259 -1.40 -10.13 -5.72
C VAL A 259 -0.95 -9.20 -6.84
N ASP A 260 -1.76 -9.14 -7.89
CA ASP A 260 -1.66 -8.17 -8.97
C ASP A 260 -2.66 -7.03 -8.72
N GLY A 261 -2.30 -5.80 -9.02
CA GLY A 261 -3.21 -4.67 -8.93
C GLY A 261 -2.57 -3.33 -9.24
N ALA A 262 -3.43 -2.35 -9.52
CA ALA A 262 -3.06 -0.97 -9.79
C ALA A 262 -4.02 0.00 -9.08
N ALA A 263 -3.56 1.22 -8.85
CA ALA A 263 -4.38 2.31 -8.33
C ALA A 263 -3.91 3.66 -8.87
N LEU A 264 -4.85 4.58 -9.07
CA LEU A 264 -4.60 5.97 -9.45
C LEU A 264 -5.38 6.91 -8.55
N MET A 265 -4.81 8.08 -8.29
CA MET A 265 -5.40 9.18 -7.51
C MET A 265 -5.09 10.51 -8.21
N LEU A 266 -6.10 11.34 -8.41
CA LEU A 266 -5.95 12.68 -8.97
C LEU A 266 -5.70 13.67 -7.84
N VAL A 267 -4.55 14.33 -7.89
CA VAL A 267 -4.09 15.32 -6.90
C VAL A 267 -3.87 16.64 -7.60
N GLY A 268 -4.32 17.75 -7.03
CA GLY A 268 -4.14 19.05 -7.66
C GLY A 268 -4.27 20.23 -6.72
N SER A 269 -3.95 21.43 -7.25
CA SER A 269 -4.24 22.71 -6.65
C SER A 269 -5.75 23.02 -6.76
N GLN A 270 -6.22 23.99 -6.00
CA GLN A 270 -7.61 24.46 -6.15
C GLN A 270 -7.85 25.02 -7.56
N ALA A 271 -6.85 25.68 -8.14
CA ALA A 271 -6.95 26.23 -9.49
C ALA A 271 -6.99 25.12 -10.56
N GLY A 272 -6.13 24.09 -10.46
CA GLY A 272 -6.12 22.94 -11.36
C GLY A 272 -7.43 22.17 -11.33
N GLY A 273 -7.98 21.92 -10.11
CA GLY A 273 -9.28 21.31 -9.97
C GLY A 273 -10.41 22.13 -10.56
N ALA A 274 -10.41 23.44 -10.34
CA ALA A 274 -11.41 24.34 -10.92
C ALA A 274 -11.33 24.38 -12.45
N ALA A 275 -10.13 24.40 -13.04
CA ALA A 275 -9.94 24.32 -14.49
C ALA A 275 -10.46 23.00 -15.07
N ALA A 276 -10.35 21.90 -14.33
CA ALA A 276 -10.91 20.61 -14.70
C ALA A 276 -12.41 20.45 -14.35
N GLY A 277 -13.06 21.46 -13.77
CA GLY A 277 -14.47 21.40 -13.35
C GLY A 277 -14.73 20.48 -12.15
N LEU A 278 -13.71 20.20 -11.35
CA LEU A 278 -13.75 19.23 -10.25
C LEU A 278 -13.88 19.92 -8.88
N LYS A 279 -14.50 19.22 -7.93
CA LYS A 279 -14.55 19.62 -6.52
C LYS A 279 -13.59 18.75 -5.71
N PRO A 280 -12.81 19.34 -4.79
CA PRO A 280 -11.92 18.58 -3.93
C PRO A 280 -12.73 17.72 -2.95
N ARG A 281 -12.21 16.52 -2.65
CA ARG A 281 -12.77 15.58 -1.67
C ARG A 281 -12.04 15.65 -0.33
N ALA A 282 -10.71 15.81 -0.40
CA ALA A 282 -9.88 15.96 0.80
C ALA A 282 -8.67 16.82 0.50
N ARG A 283 -8.12 17.42 1.57
CA ARG A 283 -6.83 18.11 1.57
C ARG A 283 -5.74 17.17 2.11
N ILE A 284 -4.56 17.15 1.49
CA ILE A 284 -3.39 16.48 2.04
C ILE A 284 -2.75 17.42 3.07
N ARG A 285 -2.98 17.12 4.36
CA ARG A 285 -2.61 17.97 5.47
C ARG A 285 -1.12 17.87 5.80
N ALA A 286 -0.61 16.64 5.90
CA ALA A 286 0.80 16.39 6.18
C ALA A 286 1.26 15.05 5.60
N ALA A 287 2.55 14.97 5.29
CA ALA A 287 3.21 13.74 4.89
C ALA A 287 4.59 13.64 5.56
N ALA A 288 5.02 12.43 5.85
CA ALA A 288 6.33 12.16 6.44
C ALA A 288 6.89 10.82 5.98
N VAL A 289 8.20 10.80 5.79
CA VAL A 289 9.00 9.59 5.62
C VAL A 289 10.09 9.58 6.67
N ILE A 290 10.53 8.38 7.09
CA ILE A 290 11.60 8.22 8.08
C ILE A 290 12.33 6.90 7.83
N GLY A 291 13.65 6.88 8.10
CA GLY A 291 14.42 5.65 8.25
C GLY A 291 14.21 5.06 9.64
N SER A 292 14.23 3.75 9.75
CA SER A 292 14.19 2.99 11.00
C SER A 292 15.24 1.88 10.97
N GLU A 293 15.29 1.04 12.01
CA GLU A 293 16.27 -0.02 12.10
C GLU A 293 16.05 -1.09 11.01
N PRO A 294 17.05 -1.36 10.15
CA PRO A 294 16.85 -2.17 8.94
C PRO A 294 16.74 -3.68 9.18
N THR A 295 17.25 -4.23 10.29
CA THR A 295 17.18 -5.67 10.57
C THR A 295 15.78 -6.11 10.96
N ILE A 296 15.14 -5.39 11.92
CA ILE A 296 13.73 -5.62 12.29
C ILE A 296 12.79 -5.06 11.24
N MET A 297 13.22 -4.05 10.49
CA MET A 297 12.64 -3.48 9.27
C MET A 297 11.24 -2.85 9.41
N LEU A 298 10.32 -3.48 10.12
CA LEU A 298 8.87 -3.23 10.02
C LEU A 298 8.33 -2.23 11.06
N THR A 299 9.21 -1.59 11.83
CA THR A 299 8.84 -0.64 12.91
C THR A 299 8.70 0.82 12.46
N GLY A 300 8.90 1.09 11.17
CA GLY A 300 8.85 2.44 10.59
C GLY A 300 7.52 3.20 10.70
N PRO A 301 6.33 2.55 10.70
CA PRO A 301 5.04 3.25 10.76
C PRO A 301 4.88 4.16 11.98
N THR A 302 5.20 3.70 13.18
CA THR A 302 5.09 4.49 14.42
C THR A 302 5.84 5.82 14.35
N PRO A 303 7.17 5.86 14.08
CA PRO A 303 7.88 7.13 13.99
C PRO A 303 7.47 7.98 12.79
N ALA A 304 7.03 7.37 11.66
CA ALA A 304 6.50 8.11 10.52
C ALA A 304 5.20 8.84 10.89
N CYS A 305 4.27 8.16 11.58
CA CYS A 305 3.03 8.76 12.06
C CYS A 305 3.30 9.89 13.07
N ARG A 306 4.17 9.67 14.05
CA ARG A 306 4.54 10.74 15.01
C ARG A 306 5.10 11.98 14.28
N LYS A 307 5.95 11.78 13.28
CA LYS A 307 6.50 12.87 12.46
C LYS A 307 5.43 13.59 11.63
N ALA A 308 4.49 12.86 11.04
CA ALA A 308 3.39 13.45 10.27
C ALA A 308 2.41 14.21 11.17
N LEU A 309 2.05 13.65 12.31
CA LEU A 309 1.19 14.29 13.32
C LEU A 309 1.80 15.59 13.84
N ALA A 310 3.09 15.57 14.18
CA ALA A 310 3.80 16.77 14.62
C ALA A 310 3.78 17.89 13.55
N LYS A 311 3.96 17.54 12.27
CA LYS A 311 3.83 18.51 11.16
C LYS A 311 2.41 19.04 11.00
N ALA A 312 1.39 18.23 11.29
CA ALA A 312 -0.01 18.62 11.24
C ALA A 312 -0.47 19.40 12.47
N GLY A 313 0.33 19.44 13.54
CA GLY A 313 -0.06 19.99 14.85
C GLY A 313 -1.16 19.16 15.52
N MET A 314 -1.11 17.81 15.36
CA MET A 314 -2.14 16.87 15.79
C MET A 314 -1.58 15.81 16.74
N SER A 315 -2.47 15.24 17.54
CA SER A 315 -2.25 14.02 18.32
C SER A 315 -2.87 12.80 17.62
N PRO A 316 -2.54 11.57 18.00
CA PRO A 316 -3.21 10.38 17.46
C PRO A 316 -4.73 10.37 17.68
N GLN A 317 -5.22 11.01 18.75
CA GLN A 317 -6.64 11.08 19.11
C GLN A 317 -7.45 11.99 18.18
N ASP A 318 -6.80 12.94 17.52
CA ASP A 318 -7.40 13.86 16.56
C ASP A 318 -7.66 13.22 15.18
N VAL A 319 -7.24 11.96 14.99
CA VAL A 319 -7.41 11.21 13.76
C VAL A 319 -8.57 10.22 13.91
N ASP A 320 -9.60 10.38 13.09
CA ASP A 320 -10.82 9.57 13.18
C ASP A 320 -10.61 8.12 12.73
N LEU A 321 -9.90 7.92 11.61
CA LEU A 321 -9.64 6.60 11.03
C LEU A 321 -8.18 6.42 10.62
N TRP A 322 -7.72 5.18 10.71
CA TRP A 322 -6.36 4.77 10.38
C TRP A 322 -6.34 3.62 9.37
N GLU A 323 -5.58 3.77 8.31
CA GLU A 323 -5.22 2.68 7.40
C GLU A 323 -3.73 2.35 7.58
N ILE A 324 -3.45 1.23 8.22
CA ILE A 324 -2.09 0.74 8.51
C ILE A 324 -1.88 -0.53 7.69
N ASN A 325 -0.94 -0.50 6.75
CA ASN A 325 -0.73 -1.65 5.88
C ASN A 325 -0.43 -2.92 6.66
N GLU A 326 -1.14 -3.98 6.33
CA GLU A 326 -1.04 -5.30 6.95
C GLU A 326 -0.02 -6.18 6.21
N ALA A 327 1.24 -5.72 6.08
CA ALA A 327 2.28 -6.59 5.51
C ALA A 327 2.40 -7.91 6.29
N PHE A 328 2.30 -7.81 7.61
CA PHE A 328 2.18 -8.87 8.60
C PHE A 328 1.25 -8.39 9.71
N ALA A 329 0.59 -9.29 10.41
CA ALA A 329 -0.36 -8.94 11.48
C ALA A 329 0.27 -8.04 12.56
N VAL A 330 1.55 -8.26 12.91
CA VAL A 330 2.26 -7.48 13.92
C VAL A 330 2.46 -6.01 13.56
N VAL A 331 2.43 -5.64 12.28
CA VAL A 331 2.67 -4.25 11.86
C VAL A 331 1.58 -3.31 12.34
N PRO A 332 0.29 -3.52 12.02
CA PRO A 332 -0.78 -2.69 12.58
C PRO A 332 -0.94 -2.89 14.09
N MET A 333 -0.75 -4.10 14.62
CA MET A 333 -0.83 -4.37 16.07
C MET A 333 0.19 -3.50 16.85
N LYS A 334 1.46 -3.50 16.42
CA LYS A 334 2.51 -2.70 17.06
C LYS A 334 2.27 -1.21 16.88
N THR A 335 1.94 -0.78 15.68
CA THR A 335 1.70 0.65 15.40
C THR A 335 0.55 1.18 16.25
N ALA A 336 -0.55 0.43 16.35
CA ALA A 336 -1.70 0.81 17.18
C ALA A 336 -1.33 0.87 18.68
N ARG A 337 -0.60 -0.14 19.18
CA ARG A 337 -0.10 -0.16 20.57
C ARG A 337 0.77 1.05 20.87
N ASP A 338 1.76 1.34 20.01
CA ASP A 338 2.75 2.40 20.20
C ASP A 338 2.14 3.82 20.17
N LEU A 339 1.04 3.98 19.44
CA LEU A 339 0.32 5.25 19.28
C LEU A 339 -0.93 5.35 20.17
N GLY A 340 -1.28 4.28 20.90
CA GLY A 340 -2.48 4.25 21.75
C GLY A 340 -3.78 4.33 20.96
N LEU A 341 -3.84 3.65 19.79
CA LEU A 341 -5.02 3.68 18.91
C LEU A 341 -6.05 2.65 19.35
N ASP A 342 -7.31 3.03 19.21
CA ASP A 342 -8.44 2.10 19.25
C ASP A 342 -8.44 1.25 17.96
N MET A 343 -8.35 -0.06 18.11
CA MET A 343 -8.35 -1.00 16.99
C MET A 343 -9.67 -1.01 16.19
N ASP A 344 -10.74 -0.42 16.71
CA ASP A 344 -11.99 -0.27 15.97
C ASP A 344 -11.97 0.93 15.00
N ARG A 345 -10.93 1.77 15.09
CA ARG A 345 -10.63 2.84 14.13
C ARG A 345 -9.54 2.45 13.12
N VAL A 346 -8.93 1.26 13.25
CA VAL A 346 -7.84 0.80 12.39
C VAL A 346 -8.34 -0.23 11.39
N ASN A 347 -8.07 -0.02 10.08
CA ASN A 347 -8.38 -0.95 8.98
C ASN A 347 -9.83 -1.46 9.05
N VAL A 348 -10.77 -0.53 9.13
CA VAL A 348 -12.18 -0.83 9.40
C VAL A 348 -12.88 -1.61 8.28
N ASN A 349 -12.28 -1.65 7.09
CA ASN A 349 -12.72 -2.42 5.93
C ASN A 349 -11.84 -3.65 5.65
N GLY A 350 -11.06 -4.10 6.64
CA GLY A 350 -10.00 -5.10 6.44
C GLY A 350 -8.79 -4.51 5.74
N GLY A 351 -7.77 -5.32 5.47
CA GLY A 351 -6.51 -4.83 4.89
C GLY A 351 -5.82 -5.85 4.01
N SER A 352 -4.52 -5.70 3.86
CA SER A 352 -3.70 -6.48 2.92
C SER A 352 -3.58 -7.96 3.24
N ILE A 353 -3.84 -8.39 4.47
CA ILE A 353 -3.93 -9.82 4.81
C ILE A 353 -5.10 -10.45 4.05
N ALA A 354 -6.26 -9.81 4.10
CA ALA A 354 -7.46 -10.30 3.45
C ALA A 354 -7.46 -10.08 1.93
N MET A 355 -6.99 -8.91 1.49
CA MET A 355 -7.19 -8.45 0.12
C MET A 355 -5.91 -8.44 -0.72
N GLY A 356 -4.73 -8.64 -0.11
CA GLY A 356 -3.44 -8.64 -0.79
C GLY A 356 -2.75 -7.27 -0.85
N HIS A 357 -1.46 -7.31 -1.23
CA HIS A 357 -0.54 -6.17 -1.19
C HIS A 357 0.20 -6.02 -2.51
N PRO A 358 -0.42 -5.43 -3.58
CA PRO A 358 0.29 -5.07 -4.80
C PRO A 358 1.23 -3.92 -4.47
N LEU A 359 2.53 -4.22 -4.29
CA LEU A 359 3.51 -3.37 -3.59
C LEU A 359 3.48 -1.90 -4.07
N GLY A 360 3.58 -1.69 -5.38
CA GLY A 360 3.62 -0.35 -5.98
C GLY A 360 2.31 0.44 -5.85
N ALA A 361 1.17 -0.25 -5.73
CA ALA A 361 -0.16 0.38 -5.70
C ALA A 361 -0.73 0.57 -4.30
N THR A 362 -0.30 -0.23 -3.32
CA THR A 362 -1.00 -0.36 -2.02
C THR A 362 -1.17 0.96 -1.29
N GLY A 363 -0.14 1.81 -1.26
CA GLY A 363 -0.25 3.08 -0.53
C GLY A 363 -1.34 4.00 -1.08
N CYS A 364 -1.52 4.03 -2.40
CA CYS A 364 -2.62 4.74 -3.04
C CYS A 364 -3.98 4.10 -2.72
N ILE A 365 -4.05 2.76 -2.72
CA ILE A 365 -5.26 2.00 -2.35
C ILE A 365 -5.70 2.32 -0.92
N LEU A 366 -4.77 2.31 0.04
CA LEU A 366 -5.06 2.61 1.45
C LEU A 366 -5.61 4.02 1.61
N LEU A 367 -4.97 5.01 0.99
CA LEU A 367 -5.40 6.40 1.10
C LEU A 367 -6.78 6.63 0.47
N GLY A 368 -7.05 5.98 -0.68
CA GLY A 368 -8.35 6.03 -1.33
C GLY A 368 -9.44 5.34 -0.51
N THR A 369 -9.15 4.15 0.05
CA THR A 369 -10.08 3.43 0.94
C THR A 369 -10.40 4.25 2.19
N LEU A 370 -9.38 4.89 2.77
CA LEU A 370 -9.54 5.79 3.91
C LEU A 370 -10.47 6.96 3.58
N LEU A 371 -10.26 7.61 2.43
CA LEU A 371 -11.10 8.74 2.00
C LEU A 371 -12.56 8.33 1.79
N ASP A 372 -12.81 7.23 1.08
CA ASP A 372 -14.17 6.73 0.88
C ASP A 372 -14.86 6.40 2.21
N GLU A 373 -14.13 5.87 3.18
CA GLU A 373 -14.69 5.52 4.49
C GLU A 373 -14.93 6.74 5.39
N LEU A 374 -14.07 7.77 5.31
CA LEU A 374 -14.33 9.07 5.95
C LEU A 374 -15.62 9.68 5.42
N GLU A 375 -15.82 9.69 4.10
CA GLU A 375 -17.05 10.20 3.49
C GLU A 375 -18.27 9.38 3.90
N ARG A 376 -18.17 8.04 3.87
CA ARG A 376 -19.28 7.14 4.21
C ARG A 376 -19.75 7.30 5.66
N ARG A 377 -18.84 7.59 6.58
CA ARG A 377 -19.14 7.76 8.01
C ARG A 377 -19.33 9.20 8.45
N ASP A 378 -19.23 10.15 7.53
CA ASP A 378 -19.24 11.59 7.82
C ASP A 378 -18.19 12.01 8.85
N LEU A 379 -16.97 11.43 8.71
CA LEU A 379 -15.78 11.73 9.52
C LEU A 379 -14.85 12.67 8.77
N SER A 380 -13.95 13.33 9.48
CA SER A 380 -13.12 14.40 8.92
C SER A 380 -11.70 13.97 8.60
N THR A 381 -11.01 13.31 9.51
CA THR A 381 -9.56 13.18 9.47
C THR A 381 -9.11 11.73 9.42
N GLY A 382 -8.18 11.42 8.54
CA GLY A 382 -7.64 10.09 8.44
C GLY A 382 -6.13 10.07 8.20
N ALA A 383 -5.48 8.97 8.59
CA ALA A 383 -4.07 8.73 8.37
C ALA A 383 -3.81 7.36 7.73
N ALA A 384 -2.97 7.35 6.69
CA ALA A 384 -2.48 6.13 6.07
C ALA A 384 -0.97 5.96 6.34
N THR A 385 -0.52 4.74 6.65
CA THR A 385 0.89 4.43 6.92
C THR A 385 1.28 3.02 6.48
N LEU A 386 2.55 2.87 6.08
CA LEU A 386 3.14 1.59 5.68
C LEU A 386 4.52 1.42 6.30
N CYS A 387 4.84 0.18 6.66
CA CYS A 387 6.22 -0.27 6.81
C CYS A 387 6.85 -0.45 5.42
N VAL A 388 8.16 -0.33 5.35
CA VAL A 388 8.88 -0.27 4.07
C VAL A 388 10.14 -1.09 4.16
N GLY A 389 10.45 -1.81 3.09
CA GLY A 389 11.71 -2.55 2.95
C GLY A 389 12.92 -1.66 3.25
N GLY A 390 13.98 -2.25 3.81
CA GLY A 390 15.18 -1.50 4.20
C GLY A 390 15.08 -0.76 5.53
N GLY A 391 14.00 -0.94 6.30
CA GLY A 391 13.78 -0.24 7.56
C GLY A 391 13.42 1.23 7.33
N MET A 392 12.23 1.47 6.80
CA MET A 392 11.65 2.80 6.61
C MET A 392 10.18 2.81 7.00
N GLY A 393 9.62 3.99 7.16
CA GLY A 393 8.19 4.22 7.33
C GLY A 393 7.72 5.45 6.57
N ILE A 394 6.46 5.45 6.19
CA ILE A 394 5.77 6.56 5.52
C ILE A 394 4.42 6.78 6.18
N ALA A 395 3.98 8.03 6.27
CA ALA A 395 2.64 8.37 6.72
C ALA A 395 2.10 9.60 5.98
N THR A 396 0.81 9.61 5.70
CA THR A 396 0.09 10.72 5.09
C THR A 396 -1.20 10.96 5.85
N ILE A 397 -1.47 12.21 6.22
CA ILE A 397 -2.69 12.65 6.90
C ILE A 397 -3.51 13.45 5.90
N ILE A 398 -4.79 13.08 5.78
CA ILE A 398 -5.78 13.78 4.96
C ILE A 398 -6.90 14.33 5.84
N GLU A 399 -7.52 15.40 5.38
CA GLU A 399 -8.68 16.03 5.96
C GLU A 399 -9.73 16.24 4.88
N ARG A 400 -10.93 15.72 5.09
CA ARG A 400 -12.07 15.89 4.18
C ARG A 400 -12.48 17.36 4.09
N VAL A 401 -12.89 17.83 2.92
CA VAL A 401 -13.32 19.21 2.65
C VAL A 401 -14.75 19.27 2.12
#